data_365333fa1ce77774aeba57916557d4df
#
_entry.id   365333fa1ce77774aeba57916557d4df
#
_cell.length_a   1.000
_cell.length_b   1.000
_cell.length_c   1.000
_cell.angle_alpha   90.00
_cell.angle_beta   90.00
_cell.angle_gamma   90.00
#
_symmetry.space_group_name_H-M   'P 1'
#
loop_
_entity.id
_entity.type
_entity.pdbx_description
1 polymer ?
#
loop_
_entity_poly.entity_id
_entity_poly.type
_entity_poly.pdbx_seq_one_letter_code
_entity_poly.pdbx_strand_id
1 'polypeptide(L)'
;MKKKILGLTCLFLMGGLSICFFNSCDKDTTCRIKVSVIDEVSRAPLPGVFVRFLDIDTSFGNPQGITDMAGMFETEFKAPAILNVEAVYETGYDDSIFTRDRYYCHRDGSNTVRLKEGETVETTIVIEKEVKQDLR
;
A
#
# COMPACT_ATOMS: atom_id res chain seq x y z
N MET A 1 -65.69 -21.98 2.07
CA MET A 1 -64.45 -21.82 2.84
C MET A 1 -63.13 -22.10 2.08
N LYS A 2 -63.19 -22.80 0.92
CA LYS A 2 -61.92 -23.13 0.19
C LYS A 2 -61.32 -22.00 -0.67
N LYS A 3 -62.06 -20.93 -0.96
CA LYS A 3 -61.58 -19.84 -1.82
C LYS A 3 -60.72 -18.77 -1.07
N LYS A 4 -60.76 -18.69 0.24
CA LYS A 4 -59.99 -17.69 1.03
C LYS A 4 -58.56 -18.14 1.34
N ILE A 5 -58.29 -19.43 1.30
CA ILE A 5 -56.94 -19.98 1.59
C ILE A 5 -56.03 -19.82 0.38
N LEU A 6 -56.57 -19.84 -0.83
CA LEU A 6 -55.79 -19.71 -2.07
C LEU A 6 -55.23 -18.29 -2.25
N GLY A 7 -55.94 -17.27 -1.78
CA GLY A 7 -55.48 -15.87 -1.85
C GLY A 7 -54.34 -15.55 -0.88
N LEU A 8 -54.35 -16.20 0.27
CA LEU A 8 -53.30 -15.95 1.29
C LEU A 8 -51.96 -16.60 0.91
N THR A 9 -52.00 -17.75 0.25
CA THR A 9 -50.81 -18.45 -0.23
C THR A 9 -50.13 -17.71 -1.39
N CYS A 10 -50.90 -17.08 -2.28
CA CYS A 10 -50.33 -16.25 -3.34
C CYS A 10 -49.65 -14.98 -2.81
N LEU A 11 -50.19 -14.38 -1.73
CA LEU A 11 -49.62 -13.19 -1.13
C LEU A 11 -48.25 -13.48 -0.48
N PHE A 12 -48.10 -14.65 0.13
CA PHE A 12 -46.82 -15.09 0.73
C PHE A 12 -45.76 -15.44 -0.32
N LEU A 13 -46.16 -16.00 -1.47
CA LEU A 13 -45.24 -16.30 -2.56
C LEU A 13 -44.70 -15.05 -3.26
N MET A 14 -45.53 -13.99 -3.38
CA MET A 14 -45.07 -12.71 -3.94
C MET A 14 -44.18 -11.92 -2.97
N GLY A 15 -44.38 -12.03 -1.66
CA GLY A 15 -43.55 -11.38 -0.64
C GLY A 15 -42.17 -12.01 -0.50
N GLY A 16 -42.05 -13.32 -0.70
CA GLY A 16 -40.77 -14.04 -0.60
C GLY A 16 -39.79 -13.79 -1.75
N LEU A 17 -40.29 -13.38 -2.91
CA LEU A 17 -39.45 -13.14 -4.08
C LEU A 17 -38.80 -11.73 -4.10
N SER A 18 -39.34 -10.81 -3.29
CA SER A 18 -38.84 -9.41 -3.24
C SER A 18 -37.58 -9.22 -2.40
N ILE A 19 -37.17 -10.21 -1.61
CA ILE A 19 -36.03 -10.04 -0.67
C ILE A 19 -34.69 -10.36 -1.34
N CYS A 20 -34.67 -10.98 -2.51
CA CYS A 20 -33.45 -11.42 -3.18
C CYS A 20 -32.75 -10.35 -4.06
N PHE A 21 -33.32 -9.15 -4.22
CA PHE A 21 -32.78 -8.16 -5.16
C PHE A 21 -31.91 -7.06 -4.51
N PHE A 22 -31.72 -7.10 -3.20
CA PHE A 22 -30.90 -6.09 -2.51
C PHE A 22 -29.51 -6.59 -2.10
N ASN A 23 -29.01 -7.70 -2.62
CA ASN A 23 -27.60 -7.98 -2.62
C ASN A 23 -26.95 -7.15 -3.74
N SER A 24 -26.91 -5.84 -3.55
CA SER A 24 -25.92 -5.00 -4.21
C SER A 24 -24.57 -5.51 -3.72
N CYS A 25 -23.91 -6.34 -4.51
CA CYS A 25 -22.50 -6.64 -4.36
C CYS A 25 -21.78 -5.30 -4.56
N ASP A 26 -21.51 -4.56 -3.50
CA ASP A 26 -20.58 -3.45 -3.56
C ASP A 26 -19.24 -4.03 -4.00
N LYS A 27 -18.94 -3.82 -5.29
CA LYS A 27 -17.66 -4.23 -5.84
C LYS A 27 -16.58 -3.41 -5.15
N ASP A 28 -15.71 -4.05 -4.39
CA ASP A 28 -14.55 -3.40 -3.81
C ASP A 28 -13.65 -2.92 -4.97
N THR A 29 -13.65 -1.61 -5.19
CA THR A 29 -12.81 -0.96 -6.23
C THR A 29 -11.49 -0.45 -5.65
N THR A 30 -11.26 -0.64 -4.36
CA THR A 30 -10.05 -0.19 -3.66
C THR A 30 -8.85 -1.00 -4.15
N CYS A 31 -7.80 -0.30 -4.53
CA CYS A 31 -6.51 -0.91 -4.89
C CYS A 31 -5.58 -0.80 -3.70
N ARG A 32 -5.01 -1.92 -3.24
CA ARG A 32 -4.08 -1.95 -2.10
C ARG A 32 -2.68 -2.26 -2.56
N ILE A 33 -1.71 -1.66 -1.91
CA ILE A 33 -0.30 -1.96 -2.12
C ILE A 33 0.40 -2.21 -0.79
N LYS A 34 1.20 -3.28 -0.77
CA LYS A 34 2.16 -3.59 0.30
C LYS A 34 3.56 -3.47 -0.24
N VAL A 35 4.34 -2.60 0.36
CA VAL A 35 5.73 -2.37 0.02
C VAL A 35 6.59 -2.96 1.12
N SER A 36 7.46 -3.90 0.77
CA SER A 36 8.47 -4.45 1.67
C SER A 36 9.83 -3.89 1.29
N VAL A 37 10.56 -3.37 2.25
CA VAL A 37 11.92 -2.84 2.02
C VAL A 37 12.94 -3.70 2.73
N ILE A 38 13.93 -4.17 1.99
CA ILE A 38 14.98 -5.04 2.48
C ILE A 38 16.37 -4.50 2.15
N ASP A 39 17.32 -4.83 3.00
CA ASP A 39 18.74 -4.54 2.77
C ASP A 39 19.33 -5.48 1.72
N GLU A 40 20.13 -4.96 0.79
CA GLU A 40 20.72 -5.73 -0.31
C GLU A 40 21.64 -6.84 0.20
N VAL A 41 22.46 -6.55 1.20
CA VAL A 41 23.50 -7.44 1.70
C VAL A 41 22.94 -8.47 2.68
N SER A 42 22.25 -8.02 3.71
CA SER A 42 21.74 -8.88 4.78
C SER A 42 20.40 -9.56 4.45
N ARG A 43 19.68 -9.03 3.45
CA ARG A 43 18.30 -9.42 3.12
C ARG A 43 17.31 -9.21 4.27
N ALA A 44 17.73 -8.53 5.32
CA ALA A 44 16.89 -8.21 6.46
C ALA A 44 15.88 -7.09 6.14
N PRO A 45 14.67 -7.13 6.72
CA PRO A 45 13.72 -6.03 6.59
C PRO A 45 14.27 -4.75 7.20
N LEU A 46 14.00 -3.62 6.56
CA LEU A 46 14.46 -2.31 6.99
C LEU A 46 13.29 -1.48 7.53
N PRO A 47 13.19 -1.30 8.85
CA PRO A 47 12.25 -0.35 9.45
C PRO A 47 12.72 1.09 9.30
N GLY A 48 11.78 2.03 9.35
CA GLY A 48 12.11 3.47 9.34
C GLY A 48 12.48 4.03 7.97
N VAL A 49 12.20 3.29 6.89
CA VAL A 49 12.45 3.74 5.52
C VAL A 49 11.28 4.58 5.04
N PHE A 50 11.56 5.73 4.47
CA PHE A 50 10.57 6.59 3.86
C PHE A 50 10.16 6.05 2.48
N VAL A 51 8.87 5.78 2.31
CA VAL A 51 8.28 5.28 1.06
C VAL A 51 7.40 6.35 0.47
N ARG A 52 7.60 6.66 -0.81
CA ARG A 52 6.79 7.60 -1.58
C ARG A 52 6.45 7.01 -2.95
N PHE A 53 5.37 7.53 -3.53
CA PHE A 53 4.92 7.16 -4.86
C PHE A 53 5.13 8.33 -5.81
N LEU A 54 5.82 8.08 -6.92
CA LEU A 54 6.09 9.05 -7.96
C LEU A 54 5.18 8.79 -9.16
N ASP A 55 5.02 9.80 -10.01
CA ASP A 55 4.23 9.75 -11.26
C ASP A 55 2.73 9.48 -11.05
N ILE A 56 2.23 9.86 -9.89
CA ILE A 56 0.80 9.79 -9.61
C ILE A 56 0.14 11.06 -10.10
N ASP A 57 -0.98 10.90 -10.81
CA ASP A 57 -1.90 12.01 -11.01
C ASP A 57 -2.33 12.55 -9.63
N THR A 58 -2.13 13.83 -9.41
CA THR A 58 -2.39 14.50 -8.12
C THR A 58 -3.83 14.36 -7.63
N SER A 59 -4.75 13.92 -8.50
CA SER A 59 -6.13 13.58 -8.14
C SER A 59 -6.25 12.39 -7.18
N PHE A 60 -5.24 11.53 -7.08
CA PHE A 60 -5.24 10.35 -6.20
C PHE A 60 -4.71 10.61 -4.78
N GLY A 61 -4.30 11.83 -4.48
CA GLY A 61 -3.50 12.12 -3.30
C GLY A 61 -2.05 11.70 -3.52
N ASN A 62 -1.22 11.97 -2.55
CA ASN A 62 0.19 11.58 -2.57
C ASN A 62 0.49 10.78 -1.29
N PRO A 63 0.03 9.52 -1.19
CA PRO A 63 0.29 8.72 -0.01
C PRO A 63 1.79 8.49 0.13
N GLN A 64 2.27 8.69 1.33
CA GLN A 64 3.66 8.46 1.69
C GLN A 64 3.72 8.02 3.14
N GLY A 65 4.75 7.32 3.53
CA GLY A 65 4.88 6.87 4.90
C GLY A 65 6.23 6.25 5.19
N ILE A 66 6.31 5.63 6.36
CA ILE A 66 7.53 5.05 6.87
C ILE A 66 7.28 3.56 7.11
N THR A 67 8.23 2.70 6.76
CA THR A 67 8.13 1.26 7.02
C THR A 67 8.10 0.97 8.52
N ASP A 68 7.29 -0.01 8.89
CA ASP A 68 7.16 -0.52 10.26
C ASP A 68 8.36 -1.39 10.69
N MET A 69 8.27 -2.00 11.86
CA MET A 69 9.32 -2.88 12.41
C MET A 69 9.58 -4.13 11.56
N ALA A 70 8.63 -4.51 10.71
CA ALA A 70 8.78 -5.60 9.74
C ALA A 70 9.30 -5.13 8.38
N GLY A 71 9.67 -3.85 8.24
CA GLY A 71 10.10 -3.25 6.98
C GLY A 71 8.97 -3.09 5.97
N MET A 72 7.72 -2.99 6.42
CA MET A 72 6.53 -2.95 5.56
C MET A 72 5.83 -1.61 5.64
N PHE A 73 5.31 -1.16 4.49
CA PHE A 73 4.40 -0.02 4.37
C PHE A 73 3.20 -0.44 3.52
N GLU A 74 1.99 -0.16 3.99
CA GLU A 74 0.75 -0.48 3.29
C GLU A 74 -0.10 0.78 3.12
N THR A 75 -0.69 0.93 1.93
CA THR A 75 -1.63 2.03 1.65
C THR A 75 -2.66 1.63 0.59
N GLU A 76 -3.68 2.46 0.43
CA GLU A 76 -4.79 2.23 -0.48
C GLU A 76 -4.95 3.37 -1.48
N PHE A 77 -5.40 3.01 -2.69
CA PHE A 77 -5.74 3.94 -3.77
C PHE A 77 -7.17 3.68 -4.24
N LYS A 78 -7.86 4.73 -4.66
CA LYS A 78 -9.26 4.65 -5.08
C LYS A 78 -9.44 4.16 -6.52
N ALA A 79 -8.36 4.09 -7.29
CA ALA A 79 -8.41 3.69 -8.69
C ALA A 79 -7.14 2.94 -9.12
N PRO A 80 -7.21 2.12 -10.18
CA PRO A 80 -6.05 1.50 -10.78
C PRO A 80 -5.07 2.54 -11.30
N ALA A 81 -3.77 2.30 -11.11
CA ALA A 81 -2.71 3.17 -11.59
C ALA A 81 -1.42 2.38 -11.84
N ILE A 82 -0.50 2.96 -12.58
CA ILE A 82 0.89 2.52 -12.66
C ILE A 82 1.69 3.51 -11.83
N LEU A 83 2.36 3.00 -10.81
CA LEU A 83 3.09 3.80 -9.83
C LEU A 83 4.57 3.46 -9.88
N ASN A 84 5.41 4.46 -9.76
CA ASN A 84 6.80 4.27 -9.40
C ASN A 84 6.92 4.44 -7.87
N VAL A 85 7.30 3.38 -7.18
CA VAL A 85 7.47 3.35 -5.72
C VAL A 85 8.93 3.56 -5.41
N GLU A 86 9.23 4.59 -4.65
CA GLU A 86 10.57 4.91 -4.21
C GLU A 86 10.68 4.75 -2.69
N ALA A 87 11.75 4.12 -2.25
CA ALA A 87 12.10 3.98 -0.85
C ALA A 87 13.43 4.68 -0.58
N VAL A 88 13.45 5.58 0.40
CA VAL A 88 14.64 6.36 0.79
C VAL A 88 14.92 6.14 2.26
N TYR A 89 16.13 5.73 2.55
CA TYR A 89 16.63 5.56 3.90
C TYR A 89 17.81 6.48 4.13
N GLU A 90 17.61 7.47 4.98
CA GLU A 90 18.65 8.43 5.35
C GLU A 90 19.00 8.25 6.84
N THR A 91 20.22 7.87 7.12
CA THR A 91 20.78 7.93 8.46
C THR A 91 21.93 8.89 8.46
N GLY A 92 21.77 10.01 9.17
CA GLY A 92 22.85 10.92 9.47
C GLY A 92 23.43 10.60 10.85
N TYR A 93 24.72 10.33 10.93
CA TYR A 93 25.45 10.30 12.19
C TYR A 93 26.34 11.52 12.23
N ASP A 94 26.03 12.47 13.11
CA ASP A 94 26.84 13.63 13.37
C ASP A 94 27.64 13.39 14.66
N ASP A 95 28.87 12.89 14.52
CA ASP A 95 29.81 12.78 15.62
C ASP A 95 30.64 14.08 15.72
N SER A 96 29.92 15.21 15.76
CA SER A 96 30.48 16.55 15.67
C SER A 96 31.38 16.94 16.85
N ILE A 97 31.44 16.11 17.89
CA ILE A 97 32.17 16.47 19.12
C ILE A 97 33.62 15.98 19.09
N PHE A 98 33.95 14.90 18.39
CA PHE A 98 35.26 14.27 18.43
C PHE A 98 35.94 13.99 17.09
N THR A 99 35.19 13.92 16.01
CA THR A 99 35.76 13.72 14.67
C THR A 99 35.05 14.66 13.69
N ARG A 100 35.84 15.30 12.82
CA ARG A 100 35.33 16.21 11.78
C ARG A 100 34.62 15.47 10.64
N ASP A 101 34.41 14.17 10.77
CA ASP A 101 33.88 13.33 9.74
C ASP A 101 32.39 13.17 9.92
N ARG A 102 31.63 13.73 8.98
CA ARG A 102 30.19 13.49 8.85
C ARG A 102 29.96 12.28 7.96
N TYR A 103 29.36 11.23 8.51
CA TYR A 103 28.96 10.08 7.74
C TYR A 103 27.48 10.25 7.33
N TYR A 104 27.26 10.40 6.05
CA TYR A 104 25.93 10.33 5.46
C TYR A 104 25.72 8.95 4.85
N CYS A 105 24.73 8.23 5.33
CA CYS A 105 24.31 7.01 4.70
C CYS A 105 22.99 7.31 3.96
N HIS A 106 23.09 7.49 2.67
CA HIS A 106 21.92 7.58 1.78
C HIS A 106 21.75 6.24 1.09
N ARG A 107 20.52 5.72 1.13
CA ARG A 107 20.16 4.48 0.47
C ARG A 107 18.85 4.69 -0.23
N ASP A 108 18.77 4.35 -1.48
CA ASP A 108 17.56 4.42 -2.27
C ASP A 108 17.32 3.18 -3.09
N GLY A 109 16.08 2.97 -3.44
CA GLY A 109 15.64 1.93 -4.34
C GLY A 109 14.26 2.25 -4.88
N SER A 110 13.95 1.76 -6.05
CA SER A 110 12.66 1.98 -6.69
C SER A 110 12.14 0.75 -7.41
N ASN A 111 10.82 0.67 -7.57
CA ASN A 111 10.16 -0.35 -8.37
C ASN A 111 8.89 0.21 -9.00
N THR A 112 8.53 -0.27 -10.20
CA THR A 112 7.30 0.11 -10.87
C THR A 112 6.23 -0.95 -10.65
N VAL A 113 5.06 -0.52 -10.21
CA VAL A 113 3.96 -1.40 -9.82
C VAL A 113 2.68 -1.00 -10.54
N ARG A 114 1.90 -1.99 -10.98
CA ARG A 114 0.57 -1.79 -11.52
C ARG A 114 -0.49 -2.20 -10.51
N LEU A 115 -1.29 -1.24 -10.08
CA LEU A 115 -2.44 -1.48 -9.20
C LEU A 115 -3.65 -1.98 -10.00
N LYS A 116 -4.43 -2.85 -9.39
CA LYS A 116 -5.67 -3.39 -9.92
C LYS A 116 -6.81 -3.28 -8.91
N GLU A 117 -8.02 -3.06 -9.42
CA GLU A 117 -9.23 -2.97 -8.60
C GLU A 117 -9.46 -4.23 -7.78
N GLY A 118 -9.76 -4.06 -6.48
CA GLY A 118 -10.09 -5.15 -5.57
C GLY A 118 -8.92 -6.08 -5.22
N GLU A 119 -7.70 -5.78 -5.68
CA GLU A 119 -6.52 -6.60 -5.43
C GLU A 119 -5.53 -5.89 -4.50
N THR A 120 -4.78 -6.69 -3.75
CA THR A 120 -3.60 -6.25 -3.02
C THR A 120 -2.37 -6.63 -3.82
N VAL A 121 -1.60 -5.62 -4.24
CA VAL A 121 -0.34 -5.82 -4.96
C VAL A 121 0.81 -5.74 -3.98
N GLU A 122 1.72 -6.70 -4.01
CA GLU A 122 2.91 -6.73 -3.18
C GLU A 122 4.15 -6.42 -4.02
N THR A 123 5.03 -5.59 -3.48
CA THR A 123 6.32 -5.28 -4.11
C THR A 123 7.43 -5.24 -3.07
N THR A 124 8.62 -5.66 -3.48
CA THR A 124 9.81 -5.62 -2.63
C THR A 124 10.82 -4.66 -3.24
N ILE A 125 11.29 -3.71 -2.44
CA ILE A 125 12.35 -2.79 -2.82
C ILE A 125 13.61 -3.20 -2.09
N VAL A 126 14.66 -3.42 -2.86
CA VAL A 126 15.99 -3.70 -2.35
C VAL A 126 16.75 -2.39 -2.32
N ILE A 127 17.27 -2.02 -1.15
CA ILE A 127 18.04 -0.80 -0.99
C ILE A 127 19.53 -1.13 -1.02
N GLU A 128 20.22 -0.51 -1.97
CA GLU A 128 21.68 -0.53 -2.05
C GLU A 128 22.28 0.45 -1.03
N LYS A 129 23.37 0.05 -0.43
CA LYS A 129 24.08 0.88 0.55
C LYS A 129 25.07 1.79 -0.15
N GLU A 130 24.73 3.05 -0.34
CA GLU A 130 25.71 4.07 -0.67
C GLU A 130 26.16 4.78 0.61
N VAL A 131 27.44 4.63 0.95
CA VAL A 131 28.06 5.36 2.05
C VAL A 131 28.87 6.49 1.44
N LYS A 132 28.38 7.72 1.56
CA LYS A 132 29.16 8.92 1.22
C LYS A 132 29.89 9.41 2.47
N GLN A 133 31.20 9.35 2.44
CA GLN A 133 32.05 9.96 3.45
C GLN A 133 32.41 11.36 2.96
N ASP A 134 31.89 12.37 3.62
CA ASP A 134 32.28 13.76 3.36
C ASP A 134 33.54 14.06 4.16
N LEU A 135 34.70 13.85 3.53
CA LEU A 135 35.99 14.21 4.08
C LEU A 135 36.17 15.72 3.89
N ARG A 136 36.16 16.48 4.97
CA ARG A 136 36.60 17.89 5.00
C ARG A 136 38.00 18.05 5.55
#